data_961b572372fbe34bb74f719da2b0a6d0
#
_entry.id   961b572372fbe34bb74f719da2b0a6d0
#
_cell.length_a   1.000
_cell.length_b   1.000
_cell.length_c   1.000
_cell.angle_alpha   90.00
_cell.angle_beta   90.00
_cell.angle_gamma   90.00
#
_symmetry.space_group_name_H-M   'P 1'
#
loop_
_entity.id
_entity.type
_entity.pdbx_description
1 polymer ?
#
loop_
_entity_poly.entity_id
_entity_poly.type
_entity_poly.pdbx_seq_one_letter_code
_entity_poly.pdbx_strand_id
1 'polypeptide(L)'
;VASAVLTNMPLVEMIAEERRLTFISTGMSTLEEIDVAVEVFRREGCPFELMHCVTVYAMKNEIANLRVIDTLRERYHCNVGYSGHETGRIVTVAAAAMGATSLERHITLNRAMYGSDQAASLEIQELHRLMDDIRTVVTSFGDGVKRVLSEEMPVREKLRQSVQASRA
;
A
#
# COMPACT_ATOMS: atom_id res chain seq x y z
N VAL A 1 -1.99 -0.12 15.85
CA VAL A 1 -3.11 -0.97 16.30
C VAL A 1 -3.21 -2.17 15.37
N ALA A 2 -2.97 -3.36 15.90
CA ALA A 2 -3.10 -4.59 15.12
C ALA A 2 -4.58 -4.91 14.84
N SER A 3 -4.87 -5.59 13.72
CA SER A 3 -6.24 -5.97 13.31
C SER A 3 -7.03 -6.69 14.44
N ALA A 4 -6.37 -7.55 15.18
CA ALA A 4 -7.01 -8.35 16.24
C ALA A 4 -7.53 -7.52 17.43
N VAL A 5 -7.09 -6.27 17.58
CA VAL A 5 -7.47 -5.41 18.71
C VAL A 5 -8.21 -4.14 18.29
N LEU A 6 -8.58 -4.01 17.01
CA LEU A 6 -9.26 -2.83 16.50
C LEU A 6 -10.58 -2.57 17.21
N THR A 7 -11.30 -3.62 17.60
CA THR A 7 -12.58 -3.54 18.33
C THR A 7 -12.45 -3.50 19.86
N ASN A 8 -11.21 -3.54 20.38
CA ASN A 8 -10.95 -3.35 21.81
C ASN A 8 -10.96 -1.85 22.14
N MET A 9 -12.13 -1.29 22.30
CA MET A 9 -12.30 0.18 22.46
C MET A 9 -11.51 0.78 23.63
N PRO A 10 -11.45 0.15 24.83
CA PRO A 10 -10.58 0.69 25.88
C PRO A 10 -9.11 0.83 25.51
N LEU A 11 -8.57 -0.12 24.73
CA LEU A 11 -7.21 -0.04 24.22
C LEU A 11 -7.06 1.02 23.12
N VAL A 12 -8.03 1.10 22.21
CA VAL A 12 -8.06 2.09 21.13
C VAL A 12 -8.10 3.51 21.70
N GLU A 13 -8.91 3.76 22.72
CA GLU A 13 -9.01 5.04 23.41
C GLU A 13 -7.68 5.42 24.08
N MET A 14 -7.08 4.50 24.83
CA MET A 14 -5.78 4.71 25.48
C MET A 14 -4.68 5.04 24.47
N ILE A 15 -4.65 4.37 23.31
CA ILE A 15 -3.67 4.64 22.25
C ILE A 15 -3.92 6.02 21.63
N ALA A 16 -5.18 6.38 21.39
CA ALA A 16 -5.52 7.68 20.80
C ALA A 16 -5.19 8.86 21.72
N GLU A 17 -5.30 8.70 23.05
CA GLU A 17 -4.91 9.70 24.03
C GLU A 17 -3.41 10.07 23.98
N GLU A 18 -2.55 9.15 23.52
CA GLU A 18 -1.11 9.40 23.33
C GLU A 18 -0.82 10.43 22.21
N ARG A 19 -1.77 10.68 21.31
CA ARG A 19 -1.69 11.64 20.19
C ARG A 19 -0.45 11.51 19.32
N ARG A 20 0.05 10.29 19.15
CA ARG A 20 1.16 9.96 18.26
C ARG A 20 0.65 9.33 16.97
N LEU A 21 1.37 9.57 15.86
CA LEU A 21 1.02 8.93 14.59
C LEU A 21 0.86 7.42 14.79
N THR A 22 -0.33 6.92 14.51
CA THR A 22 -0.72 5.53 14.73
C THR A 22 -1.12 4.87 13.42
N PHE A 23 -0.49 3.74 13.11
CA PHE A 23 -0.91 2.85 12.04
C PHE A 23 -2.01 1.91 12.56
N ILE A 24 -3.14 1.84 11.85
CA ILE A 24 -4.33 1.08 12.26
C ILE A 24 -4.62 0.02 11.20
N SER A 25 -4.32 -1.23 11.49
CA SER A 25 -4.60 -2.35 10.59
C SER A 25 -6.08 -2.73 10.63
N THR A 26 -6.71 -2.83 9.43
CA THR A 26 -8.16 -3.00 9.27
C THR A 26 -8.58 -4.44 8.93
N GLY A 27 -7.67 -5.41 9.04
CA GLY A 27 -7.97 -6.82 8.78
C GLY A 27 -9.06 -7.36 9.70
N MET A 28 -9.88 -8.30 9.22
CA MET A 28 -11.01 -8.91 9.93
C MET A 28 -12.12 -7.93 10.36
N SER A 29 -12.08 -6.68 9.92
CA SER A 29 -13.04 -5.65 10.35
C SER A 29 -13.99 -5.25 9.23
N THR A 30 -15.22 -4.93 9.58
CA THR A 30 -16.18 -4.27 8.70
C THR A 30 -15.93 -2.76 8.66
N LEU A 31 -16.54 -2.07 7.68
CA LEU A 31 -16.42 -0.60 7.62
C LEU A 31 -17.02 0.07 8.86
N GLU A 32 -18.11 -0.49 9.41
CA GLU A 32 -18.76 0.03 10.60
C GLU A 32 -17.86 -0.09 11.86
N GLU A 33 -17.11 -1.17 11.98
CA GLU A 33 -16.13 -1.33 13.07
C GLU A 33 -14.95 -0.35 12.91
N ILE A 34 -14.51 -0.13 11.68
CA ILE A 34 -13.46 0.86 11.38
C ILE A 34 -13.96 2.28 11.67
N ASP A 35 -15.23 2.60 11.32
CA ASP A 35 -15.86 3.90 11.62
C ASP A 35 -15.74 4.24 13.11
N VAL A 36 -16.06 3.30 13.98
CA VAL A 36 -15.99 3.50 15.44
C VAL A 36 -14.57 3.81 15.90
N ALA A 37 -13.58 3.05 15.42
CA ALA A 37 -12.18 3.30 15.78
C ALA A 37 -11.69 4.66 15.26
N VAL A 38 -11.97 4.99 13.99
CA VAL A 38 -11.58 6.27 13.37
C VAL A 38 -12.19 7.46 14.12
N GLU A 39 -13.45 7.34 14.57
CA GLU A 39 -14.11 8.40 15.35
C GLU A 39 -13.35 8.69 16.66
N VAL A 40 -12.86 7.65 17.34
CA VAL A 40 -12.04 7.83 18.56
C VAL A 40 -10.76 8.60 18.25
N PHE A 41 -10.01 8.20 17.22
CA PHE A 41 -8.76 8.88 16.86
C PHE A 41 -9.00 10.35 16.45
N ARG A 42 -10.11 10.63 15.75
CA ARG A 42 -10.51 12.00 15.38
C ARG A 42 -10.90 12.82 16.58
N ARG A 43 -11.71 12.27 17.47
CA ARG A 43 -12.15 12.93 18.71
C ARG A 43 -10.96 13.35 19.59
N GLU A 44 -9.95 12.48 19.71
CA GLU A 44 -8.75 12.75 20.49
C GLU A 44 -7.73 13.63 19.75
N GLY A 45 -7.95 13.94 18.46
CA GLY A 45 -6.99 14.67 17.64
C GLY A 45 -5.70 13.89 17.40
N CYS A 46 -5.75 12.56 17.46
CA CYS A 46 -4.61 11.68 17.24
C CYS A 46 -4.38 11.47 15.74
N PRO A 47 -3.19 11.77 15.19
CA PRO A 47 -2.89 11.47 13.80
C PRO A 47 -2.83 9.96 13.56
N PHE A 48 -3.46 9.52 12.48
CA PHE A 48 -3.48 8.10 12.14
C PHE A 48 -3.37 7.86 10.63
N GLU A 49 -3.00 6.65 10.28
CA GLU A 49 -3.02 6.09 8.95
C GLU A 49 -3.68 4.71 8.99
N LEU A 50 -4.63 4.46 8.10
CA LEU A 50 -5.26 3.15 7.97
C LEU A 50 -4.37 2.22 7.15
N MET A 51 -4.28 0.96 7.55
CA MET A 51 -3.56 -0.07 6.81
C MET A 51 -4.58 -1.08 6.27
N HIS A 52 -4.77 -1.11 4.93
CA HIS A 52 -5.52 -2.21 4.33
C HIS A 52 -4.78 -3.52 4.58
N CYS A 53 -5.48 -4.49 5.13
CA CYS A 53 -4.91 -5.76 5.56
C CYS A 53 -5.92 -6.89 5.38
N VAL A 54 -5.45 -8.04 4.93
CA VAL A 54 -6.21 -9.30 4.95
C VAL A 54 -5.48 -10.27 5.87
N THR A 55 -6.09 -10.63 6.99
CA THR A 55 -5.47 -11.40 8.06
C THR A 55 -5.55 -12.91 7.78
N VAL A 56 -4.83 -13.35 6.77
CA VAL A 56 -4.65 -14.77 6.38
C VAL A 56 -3.17 -15.03 6.08
N TYR A 57 -2.56 -16.01 6.73
CA TYR A 57 -1.12 -16.35 6.65
C TYR A 57 -0.94 -17.77 6.06
N ALA A 58 -0.32 -18.01 4.90
CA ALA A 58 0.02 -17.01 3.89
C ALA A 58 -1.20 -16.74 3.01
N MET A 59 -1.44 -15.46 2.73
CA MET A 59 -2.58 -15.03 1.93
C MET A 59 -2.39 -15.39 0.45
N LYS A 60 -3.46 -15.86 -0.21
CA LYS A 60 -3.50 -15.99 -1.67
C LYS A 60 -3.70 -14.61 -2.31
N ASN A 61 -3.04 -14.37 -3.44
CA ASN A 61 -3.08 -13.06 -4.12
C ASN A 61 -4.50 -12.63 -4.52
N GLU A 62 -5.37 -13.57 -4.86
CA GLU A 62 -6.73 -13.32 -5.35
C GLU A 62 -7.63 -12.64 -4.30
N ILE A 63 -7.30 -12.79 -3.01
CA ILE A 63 -8.08 -12.19 -1.92
C ILE A 63 -7.47 -10.89 -1.38
N ALA A 64 -6.36 -10.42 -1.95
CA ALA A 64 -5.69 -9.18 -1.52
C ALA A 64 -6.58 -7.94 -1.63
N ASN A 65 -7.48 -7.90 -2.61
CA ASN A 65 -8.46 -6.83 -2.84
C ASN A 65 -7.88 -5.41 -2.67
N LEU A 66 -6.79 -5.10 -3.37
CA LEU A 66 -6.08 -3.83 -3.22
C LEU A 66 -6.93 -2.58 -3.47
N ARG A 67 -8.06 -2.71 -4.18
CA ARG A 67 -9.00 -1.59 -4.40
C ARG A 67 -9.62 -1.05 -3.11
N VAL A 68 -9.57 -1.81 -2.02
CA VAL A 68 -9.99 -1.34 -0.68
C VAL A 68 -9.13 -0.17 -0.20
N ILE A 69 -7.89 -0.03 -0.68
CA ILE A 69 -7.03 1.14 -0.40
C ILE A 69 -7.74 2.44 -0.84
N ASP A 70 -8.33 2.45 -2.04
CA ASP A 70 -9.09 3.60 -2.54
C ASP A 70 -10.39 3.80 -1.75
N THR A 71 -11.12 2.71 -1.48
CA THR A 71 -12.34 2.76 -0.66
C THR A 71 -12.10 3.39 0.71
N LEU A 72 -11.04 2.98 1.40
CA LEU A 72 -10.67 3.55 2.71
C LEU A 72 -10.25 5.02 2.58
N ARG A 73 -9.47 5.36 1.55
CA ARG A 73 -9.02 6.73 1.31
C ARG A 73 -10.18 7.67 1.05
N GLU A 74 -11.12 7.27 0.20
CA GLU A 74 -12.31 8.06 -0.13
C GLU A 74 -13.26 8.21 1.07
N ARG A 75 -13.46 7.14 1.85
CA ARG A 75 -14.36 7.18 3.00
C ARG A 75 -13.82 8.01 4.17
N TYR A 76 -12.54 7.84 4.47
CA TYR A 76 -11.95 8.43 5.69
C TYR A 76 -11.11 9.68 5.44
N HIS A 77 -10.84 10.05 4.20
CA HIS A 77 -10.00 11.20 3.83
C HIS A 77 -8.68 11.25 4.61
N CYS A 78 -8.02 10.10 4.70
CA CYS A 78 -6.74 9.93 5.39
C CYS A 78 -5.74 9.17 4.51
N ASN A 79 -4.49 9.14 4.94
CA ASN A 79 -3.50 8.26 4.35
C ASN A 79 -3.89 6.80 4.55
N VAL A 80 -3.63 5.98 3.54
CA VAL A 80 -3.90 4.54 3.58
C VAL A 80 -2.69 3.78 3.08
N GLY A 81 -2.16 2.92 3.94
CA GLY A 81 -1.10 1.98 3.63
C GLY A 81 -1.62 0.57 3.33
N TYR A 82 -0.71 -0.34 3.15
CA TYR A 82 -0.97 -1.76 2.92
C TYR A 82 -0.13 -2.63 3.85
N SER A 83 -0.76 -3.52 4.59
CA SER A 83 -0.12 -4.55 5.41
C SER A 83 -0.33 -5.91 4.75
N GLY A 84 0.73 -6.43 4.13
CA GLY A 84 0.68 -7.59 3.23
C GLY A 84 1.09 -8.90 3.90
N HIS A 85 0.28 -9.94 3.72
CA HIS A 85 0.51 -11.31 4.20
C HIS A 85 0.64 -12.34 3.07
N GLU A 86 0.74 -11.87 1.83
CA GLU A 86 1.01 -12.71 0.67
C GLU A 86 2.43 -13.25 0.64
N THR A 87 2.63 -14.37 -0.06
CA THR A 87 3.98 -14.86 -0.35
C THR A 87 4.61 -14.02 -1.47
N GLY A 88 5.86 -13.61 -1.28
CA GLY A 88 6.58 -12.78 -2.26
C GLY A 88 6.26 -11.28 -2.11
N ARG A 89 6.53 -10.48 -3.15
CA ARG A 89 6.54 -9.02 -3.06
C ARG A 89 5.65 -8.29 -4.08
N ILE A 90 5.15 -8.99 -5.10
CA ILE A 90 4.48 -8.35 -6.25
C ILE A 90 3.21 -7.61 -5.84
N VAL A 91 2.39 -8.17 -4.96
CA VAL A 91 1.16 -7.53 -4.47
C VAL A 91 1.49 -6.27 -3.66
N THR A 92 2.52 -6.31 -2.82
CA THR A 92 3.00 -5.13 -2.08
C THR A 92 3.51 -4.03 -3.03
N VAL A 93 4.24 -4.38 -4.11
CA VAL A 93 4.66 -3.41 -5.15
C VAL A 93 3.45 -2.81 -5.86
N ALA A 94 2.44 -3.63 -6.16
CA ALA A 94 1.18 -3.16 -6.76
C ALA A 94 0.44 -2.19 -5.82
N ALA A 95 0.39 -2.47 -4.51
CA ALA A 95 -0.17 -1.55 -3.53
C ALA A 95 0.55 -0.20 -3.52
N ALA A 96 1.89 -0.19 -3.61
CA ALA A 96 2.67 1.04 -3.76
C ALA A 96 2.30 1.80 -5.03
N ALA A 97 2.16 1.09 -6.17
CA ALA A 97 1.75 1.68 -7.45
C ALA A 97 0.32 2.26 -7.40
N MET A 98 -0.56 1.71 -6.58
CA MET A 98 -1.90 2.22 -6.32
C MET A 98 -1.93 3.36 -5.28
N GLY A 99 -0.76 3.82 -4.82
CA GLY A 99 -0.63 4.98 -3.94
C GLY A 99 -0.80 4.64 -2.46
N ALA A 100 -0.53 3.42 -2.02
CA ALA A 100 -0.37 3.12 -0.61
C ALA A 100 0.76 4.01 -0.04
N THR A 101 0.47 4.70 1.06
CA THR A 101 1.38 5.69 1.67
C THR A 101 2.42 5.07 2.58
N SER A 102 2.11 3.89 3.11
CA SER A 102 3.02 3.05 3.89
C SER A 102 2.85 1.58 3.53
N LEU A 103 3.88 0.79 3.77
CA LEU A 103 3.90 -0.64 3.48
C LEU A 103 4.45 -1.39 4.68
N GLU A 104 3.74 -2.42 5.10
CA GLU A 104 4.11 -3.28 6.22
C GLU A 104 4.22 -4.73 5.74
N ARG A 105 5.29 -5.41 6.12
CA ARG A 105 5.52 -6.82 5.82
C ARG A 105 6.18 -7.52 6.99
N HIS A 106 5.79 -8.77 7.22
CA HIS A 106 6.53 -9.67 8.07
C HIS A 106 7.90 -9.98 7.46
N ILE A 107 8.93 -10.06 8.29
CA ILE A 107 10.28 -10.46 7.90
C ILE A 107 10.76 -11.67 8.70
N THR A 108 11.60 -12.49 8.10
CA THR A 108 12.20 -13.66 8.75
C THR A 108 13.64 -13.85 8.29
N LEU A 109 14.42 -14.53 9.11
CA LEU A 109 15.76 -14.98 8.71
C LEU A 109 15.69 -16.17 7.75
N ASN A 110 14.69 -17.05 7.92
CA ASN A 110 14.48 -18.20 7.05
C ASN A 110 13.03 -18.66 7.15
N ARG A 111 12.33 -18.78 6.02
CA ARG A 111 10.93 -19.23 5.93
C ARG A 111 10.71 -20.67 6.39
N ALA A 112 11.74 -21.50 6.41
CA ALA A 112 11.67 -22.87 6.91
C ALA A 112 11.70 -22.97 8.44
N MET A 113 11.88 -21.87 9.16
CA MET A 113 11.83 -21.84 10.62
C MET A 113 10.41 -22.15 11.11
N TYR A 114 10.33 -22.66 12.33
CA TYR A 114 9.05 -22.89 13.00
C TYR A 114 8.34 -21.55 13.30
N GLY A 115 7.04 -21.46 12.99
CA GLY A 115 6.19 -20.31 13.25
C GLY A 115 5.08 -20.16 12.22
N SER A 116 3.95 -19.62 12.64
CA SER A 116 2.75 -19.44 11.81
C SER A 116 2.97 -18.46 10.65
N ASP A 117 3.83 -17.45 10.85
CA ASP A 117 3.94 -16.31 9.94
C ASP A 117 5.12 -16.43 8.98
N GLN A 118 5.97 -17.47 9.17
CA GLN A 118 7.20 -17.64 8.38
C GLN A 118 6.92 -17.74 6.87
N ALA A 119 5.86 -18.43 6.47
CA ALA A 119 5.49 -18.62 5.07
C ALA A 119 5.09 -17.29 4.37
N ALA A 120 4.51 -16.35 5.10
CA ALA A 120 4.10 -15.04 4.62
C ALA A 120 5.23 -14.00 4.73
N SER A 121 6.32 -14.31 5.45
CA SER A 121 7.41 -13.39 5.73
C SER A 121 8.37 -13.26 4.55
N LEU A 122 8.99 -12.10 4.42
CA LEU A 122 10.09 -11.86 3.49
C LEU A 122 11.42 -12.21 4.15
N GLU A 123 12.28 -12.89 3.44
CA GLU A 123 13.69 -13.03 3.83
C GLU A 123 14.45 -11.74 3.51
N ILE A 124 15.59 -11.51 4.16
CA ILE A 124 16.35 -10.26 4.07
C ILE A 124 16.63 -9.82 2.62
N GLN A 125 17.01 -10.79 1.77
CA GLN A 125 17.29 -10.47 0.35
C GLN A 125 16.01 -10.05 -0.42
N GLU A 126 14.86 -10.62 -0.08
CA GLU A 126 13.59 -10.24 -0.68
C GLU A 126 13.11 -8.89 -0.20
N LEU A 127 13.38 -8.54 1.07
CA LEU A 127 13.11 -7.20 1.58
C LEU A 127 13.92 -6.15 0.82
N HIS A 128 15.22 -6.38 0.59
CA HIS A 128 16.03 -5.46 -0.22
C HIS A 128 15.48 -5.30 -1.64
N ARG A 129 15.12 -6.41 -2.30
CA ARG A 129 14.50 -6.36 -3.64
C ARG A 129 13.16 -5.62 -3.62
N LEU A 130 12.34 -5.85 -2.59
CA LEU A 130 11.08 -5.10 -2.44
C LEU A 130 11.33 -3.59 -2.35
N MET A 131 12.28 -3.16 -1.55
CA MET A 131 12.64 -1.75 -1.43
C MET A 131 13.11 -1.14 -2.75
N ASP A 132 13.92 -1.87 -3.53
CA ASP A 132 14.39 -1.41 -4.83
C ASP A 132 13.27 -1.37 -5.87
N ASP A 133 12.39 -2.38 -5.88
CA ASP A 133 11.20 -2.41 -6.74
C ASP A 133 10.27 -1.21 -6.44
N ILE A 134 10.01 -0.92 -5.15
CA ILE A 134 9.19 0.22 -4.73
C ILE A 134 9.82 1.56 -5.16
N ARG A 135 11.12 1.75 -4.93
CA ARG A 135 11.83 2.97 -5.37
C ARG A 135 11.72 3.15 -6.89
N THR A 136 11.88 2.07 -7.65
CA THR A 136 11.75 2.09 -9.11
C THR A 136 10.34 2.51 -9.53
N VAL A 137 9.30 1.97 -8.91
CA VAL A 137 7.91 2.34 -9.17
C VAL A 137 7.66 3.81 -8.84
N VAL A 138 8.05 4.27 -7.65
CA VAL A 138 7.84 5.65 -7.21
C VAL A 138 8.56 6.65 -8.12
N THR A 139 9.80 6.36 -8.52
CA THR A 139 10.54 7.24 -9.45
C THR A 139 9.94 7.27 -10.86
N SER A 140 9.20 6.22 -11.25
CA SER A 140 8.57 6.13 -12.57
C SER A 140 7.23 6.88 -12.68
N PHE A 141 6.64 7.36 -11.58
CA PHE A 141 5.36 8.08 -11.62
C PHE A 141 5.45 9.40 -12.40
N GLY A 142 6.57 10.10 -12.31
CA GLY A 142 6.75 11.40 -12.95
C GLY A 142 5.77 12.46 -12.41
N ASP A 143 5.52 13.48 -13.22
CA ASP A 143 4.66 14.62 -12.87
C ASP A 143 3.26 14.56 -13.55
N GLY A 144 2.97 13.52 -14.31
CA GLY A 144 1.69 13.34 -15.03
C GLY A 144 1.52 14.25 -16.26
N VAL A 145 2.49 15.10 -16.60
CA VAL A 145 2.39 16.00 -17.74
C VAL A 145 2.88 15.31 -19.01
N LYS A 146 1.99 15.11 -19.99
CA LYS A 146 2.38 14.53 -21.29
C LYS A 146 3.11 15.58 -22.14
N ARG A 147 4.38 15.34 -22.43
CA ARG A 147 5.23 16.17 -23.29
C ARG A 147 6.19 15.30 -24.07
N VAL A 148 6.79 15.89 -25.11
CA VAL A 148 7.91 15.24 -25.82
C VAL A 148 9.16 15.52 -25.00
N LEU A 149 9.86 14.47 -24.60
CA LEU A 149 11.13 14.59 -23.87
C LEU A 149 12.28 14.91 -24.83
N SER A 150 13.34 15.54 -24.32
CA SER A 150 14.57 15.80 -25.10
C SER A 150 15.16 14.52 -25.68
N GLU A 151 15.10 13.44 -24.92
CA GLU A 151 15.59 12.11 -25.30
C GLU A 151 14.79 11.47 -26.44
N GLU A 152 13.52 11.87 -26.61
CA GLU A 152 12.65 11.38 -27.69
C GLU A 152 12.89 12.13 -29.03
N MET A 153 13.51 13.31 -29.01
CA MET A 153 13.64 14.16 -30.20
C MET A 153 14.35 13.47 -31.37
N PRO A 154 15.53 12.83 -31.19
CA PRO A 154 16.21 12.14 -32.29
C PRO A 154 15.38 10.99 -32.90
N VAL A 155 14.64 10.28 -32.04
CA VAL A 155 13.77 9.17 -32.46
C VAL A 155 12.54 9.70 -33.19
N ARG A 156 11.98 10.81 -32.71
CA ARG A 156 10.82 11.47 -33.34
C ARG A 156 11.16 11.95 -34.75
N GLU A 157 12.30 12.58 -34.96
CA GLU A 157 12.76 13.04 -36.27
C GLU A 157 12.91 11.87 -37.26
N LYS A 158 13.46 10.75 -36.78
CA LYS A 158 13.71 9.56 -37.61
C LYS A 158 12.46 8.77 -37.93
N LEU A 159 11.55 8.62 -36.97
CA LEU A 159 10.46 7.64 -37.09
C LEU A 159 9.08 8.26 -37.31
N ARG A 160 8.88 9.55 -37.02
CA ARG A 160 7.56 10.16 -37.15
C ARG A 160 7.22 10.37 -38.62
N GLN A 161 6.21 9.67 -39.09
CA GLN A 161 5.67 9.83 -40.43
C GLN A 161 4.60 10.92 -40.43
N SER A 162 4.61 11.78 -41.45
CA SER A 162 3.54 12.72 -41.75
C SER A 162 2.93 12.37 -43.09
N VAL A 163 1.61 12.27 -43.14
CA VAL A 163 0.88 12.14 -44.41
C VAL A 163 0.65 13.54 -44.96
N GLN A 164 1.23 13.84 -46.11
CA GLN A 164 0.91 15.07 -46.87
C GLN A 164 -0.08 14.72 -47.96
N ALA A 165 -1.18 15.48 -48.06
CA ALA A 165 -2.07 15.37 -49.21
C ALA A 165 -1.30 15.82 -50.45
N SER A 166 -1.19 14.92 -51.43
CA SER A 166 -0.76 15.34 -52.77
C SER A 166 -1.87 16.21 -53.38
N ARG A 167 -1.52 17.41 -53.82
CA ARG A 167 -2.43 18.21 -54.63
C ARG A 167 -2.72 17.44 -55.93
N ALA A 168 -4.00 17.23 -56.23
CA ALA A 168 -4.43 16.77 -57.52
C ALA A 168 -4.13 17.81 -58.60
#